data_ead84a61d0c392c7e2dc808c57b2ceb4
#
_entry.id   ead84a61d0c392c7e2dc808c57b2ceb4
#
_cell.length_a   1.000
_cell.length_b   1.000
_cell.length_c   1.000
_cell.angle_alpha   90.00
_cell.angle_beta   90.00
_cell.angle_gamma   90.00
#
_symmetry.space_group_name_H-M   'P 1'
#
loop_
_entity.id
_entity.type
_entity.pdbx_description
1 polymer ?
#
loop_
_entity_poly.entity_id
_entity_poly.type
_entity_poly.pdbx_seq_one_letter_code
_entity_poly.pdbx_strand_id
1 'polypeptide(L)'
;MPGSERAGSIAAPNLVRVIDYETTGLPENPAAEVIELARIDVDLRTGAIGNGWRSFARPRGAIPPDVKAVHHILEEDVADAPEISDLWATFWEGCGEADVLAAHNAGFEQHFHPGGGRRWIDTYKCALTVWPDAPAHNNQALRYWLDLDRSAGFDRAFAMPPHRALPDAYVTAHILSRLLQACSVEDMILISSKPALLSTVGFGKHKGMKFADVPADYLEWVRDKSDLKEDVKFSAAHWLSVRSRA
;
A
#
# COMPACT_ATOMS: atom_id res chain seq x y z
N MET A 1 36.05 -16.66 25.52
CA MET A 1 34.63 -16.39 25.55
C MET A 1 34.38 -15.18 24.67
N PRO A 2 33.88 -15.31 23.40
CA PRO A 2 33.49 -14.16 22.62
C PRO A 2 32.12 -13.66 23.11
N GLY A 3 32.01 -12.34 23.33
CA GLY A 3 30.83 -11.68 23.84
C GLY A 3 29.65 -11.82 22.89
N SER A 4 28.47 -12.07 23.45
CA SER A 4 27.20 -12.01 22.75
C SER A 4 26.96 -10.57 22.29
N GLU A 5 27.03 -10.33 21.01
CA GLU A 5 26.49 -9.11 20.39
C GLU A 5 25.00 -9.07 20.75
N ARG A 6 24.63 -8.13 21.58
CA ARG A 6 23.23 -7.78 21.81
C ARG A 6 22.69 -7.28 20.47
N ALA A 7 21.75 -8.00 19.90
CA ALA A 7 20.94 -7.46 18.83
C ALA A 7 20.40 -6.10 19.29
N GLY A 8 20.82 -5.03 18.62
CA GLY A 8 20.41 -3.68 18.95
C GLY A 8 18.89 -3.61 18.93
N SER A 9 18.29 -3.20 20.04
CA SER A 9 16.85 -2.94 20.12
C SER A 9 16.53 -1.86 19.09
N ILE A 10 15.78 -2.21 18.04
CA ILE A 10 15.23 -1.22 17.11
C ILE A 10 14.35 -0.30 17.95
N ALA A 11 14.61 1.02 17.91
CA ALA A 11 13.79 2.00 18.60
C ALA A 11 12.34 1.89 18.09
N ALA A 12 11.37 2.10 19.00
CA ALA A 12 9.96 2.11 18.60
C ALA A 12 9.71 3.28 17.62
N PRO A 13 8.90 3.08 16.59
CA PRO A 13 8.55 4.15 15.65
C PRO A 13 7.71 5.22 16.35
N ASN A 14 7.90 6.50 15.99
CA ASN A 14 7.06 7.60 16.46
C ASN A 14 5.91 7.87 15.51
N LEU A 15 6.11 7.60 14.22
CA LEU A 15 5.11 7.82 13.18
C LEU A 15 5.11 6.70 12.13
N VAL A 16 4.01 6.64 11.40
CA VAL A 16 3.94 5.94 10.11
C VAL A 16 3.79 6.99 9.03
N ARG A 17 4.75 7.04 8.11
CA ARG A 17 4.66 7.88 6.90
C ARG A 17 3.92 7.13 5.83
N VAL A 18 2.74 7.62 5.48
CA VAL A 18 1.96 7.14 4.34
C VAL A 18 2.43 7.86 3.10
N ILE A 19 2.71 7.10 2.05
CA ILE A 19 3.18 7.63 0.77
C ILE A 19 2.32 7.11 -0.38
N ASP A 20 2.31 7.86 -1.46
CA ASP A 20 1.65 7.50 -2.71
C ASP A 20 2.35 8.18 -3.87
N TYR A 21 2.42 7.51 -5.04
CA TYR A 21 3.05 8.01 -6.24
C TYR A 21 2.13 7.90 -7.44
N GLU A 22 2.15 8.94 -8.31
CA GLU A 22 1.68 8.83 -9.69
C GLU A 22 2.88 8.68 -10.63
N THR A 23 2.74 7.88 -11.67
CA THR A 23 3.87 7.47 -12.50
C THR A 23 3.53 7.48 -13.99
N THR A 24 4.56 7.44 -14.83
CA THR A 24 4.42 7.30 -16.29
C THR A 24 4.14 5.86 -16.73
N GLY A 25 3.99 4.91 -15.81
CA GLY A 25 3.71 3.52 -16.13
C GLY A 25 3.84 2.58 -14.92
N LEU A 26 3.56 1.30 -15.16
CA LEU A 26 3.63 0.26 -14.14
C LEU A 26 5.09 -0.20 -13.88
N PRO A 27 5.37 -0.86 -12.74
CA PRO A 27 6.69 -1.41 -12.39
C PRO A 27 7.33 -2.32 -13.43
N GLU A 28 6.53 -3.01 -14.24
CA GLU A 28 7.01 -3.88 -15.31
C GLU A 28 7.66 -3.13 -16.47
N ASN A 29 7.38 -1.83 -16.60
CA ASN A 29 8.04 -0.95 -17.55
C ASN A 29 9.30 -0.33 -16.92
N PRO A 30 10.51 -0.72 -17.32
CA PRO A 30 11.75 -0.20 -16.73
C PRO A 30 11.99 1.29 -17.02
N ALA A 31 11.23 1.89 -17.93
CA ALA A 31 11.27 3.32 -18.24
C ALA A 31 10.20 4.13 -17.48
N ALA A 32 9.40 3.48 -16.60
CA ALA A 32 8.42 4.19 -15.79
C ALA A 32 9.12 5.09 -14.77
N GLU A 33 8.61 6.30 -14.61
CA GLU A 33 9.14 7.33 -13.72
C GLU A 33 8.03 7.90 -12.85
N VAL A 34 8.38 8.31 -11.61
CA VAL A 34 7.47 9.03 -10.72
C VAL A 34 7.28 10.46 -11.24
N ILE A 35 6.04 10.91 -11.36
CA ILE A 35 5.66 12.26 -11.82
C ILE A 35 4.89 13.08 -10.78
N GLU A 36 4.29 12.45 -9.80
CA GLU A 36 3.80 13.09 -8.58
C GLU A 36 4.14 12.19 -7.40
N LEU A 37 4.61 12.78 -6.30
CA LEU A 37 4.88 12.07 -5.07
C LEU A 37 4.29 12.83 -3.89
N ALA A 38 3.72 12.09 -2.94
CA ALA A 38 3.13 12.65 -1.75
C ALA A 38 3.47 11.83 -0.51
N ARG A 39 3.45 12.52 0.63
CA ARG A 39 3.53 11.93 1.95
C ARG A 39 2.54 12.59 2.90
N ILE A 40 2.09 11.83 3.89
CA ILE A 40 1.34 12.30 5.03
C ILE A 40 1.68 11.42 6.23
N ASP A 41 1.82 12.01 7.42
CA ASP A 41 2.27 11.29 8.60
C ASP A 41 1.09 10.96 9.53
N VAL A 42 1.12 9.76 10.13
CA VAL A 42 0.25 9.34 11.23
C VAL A 42 1.11 9.24 12.48
N ASP A 43 0.91 10.14 13.44
CA ASP A 43 1.60 10.14 14.74
C ASP A 43 1.05 8.97 15.59
N LEU A 44 1.90 8.02 15.94
CA LEU A 44 1.49 6.81 16.66
C LEU A 44 1.12 7.05 18.12
N ARG A 45 1.55 8.17 18.69
CA ARG A 45 1.25 8.52 20.08
C ARG A 45 -0.08 9.24 20.23
N THR A 46 -0.45 10.05 19.25
CA THR A 46 -1.67 10.90 19.30
C THR A 46 -2.76 10.42 18.36
N GLY A 47 -2.43 9.63 17.35
CA GLY A 47 -3.31 9.25 16.25
C GLY A 47 -3.56 10.40 15.24
N ALA A 48 -2.86 11.53 15.39
CA ALA A 48 -3.03 12.67 14.49
C ALA A 48 -2.49 12.36 13.10
N ILE A 49 -3.28 12.75 12.09
CA ILE A 49 -2.89 12.72 10.68
C ILE A 49 -2.52 14.14 10.28
N GLY A 50 -1.32 14.33 9.73
CA GLY A 50 -0.83 15.65 9.37
C GLY A 50 0.47 15.63 8.59
N ASN A 51 1.12 16.80 8.48
CA ASN A 51 2.38 16.96 7.76
C ASN A 51 2.29 16.51 6.29
N GLY A 52 1.14 16.72 5.66
CA GLY A 52 0.93 16.41 4.26
C GLY A 52 1.80 17.27 3.35
N TRP A 53 2.51 16.63 2.41
CA TRP A 53 3.33 17.29 1.41
C TRP A 53 3.20 16.55 0.09
N ARG A 54 3.26 17.29 -1.01
CA ARG A 54 3.31 16.74 -2.37
C ARG A 54 4.16 17.60 -3.27
N SER A 55 4.68 17.00 -4.32
CA SER A 55 5.33 17.70 -5.43
C SER A 55 5.12 16.93 -6.73
N PHE A 56 5.06 17.65 -7.84
CA PHE A 56 5.33 17.07 -9.13
C PHE A 56 6.85 16.82 -9.27
N ALA A 57 7.19 15.82 -10.10
CA ALA A 57 8.55 15.56 -10.56
C ALA A 57 8.56 15.54 -12.09
N ARG A 58 9.58 16.13 -12.70
CA ARG A 58 9.72 16.17 -14.15
C ARG A 58 10.22 14.83 -14.69
N PRO A 59 9.44 14.10 -15.51
CA PRO A 59 9.91 12.91 -16.18
C PRO A 59 10.86 13.26 -17.33
N ARG A 60 11.68 12.30 -17.73
CA ARG A 60 12.54 12.40 -18.93
C ARG A 60 11.79 12.04 -20.21
N GLY A 61 10.79 11.19 -20.09
CA GLY A 61 9.96 10.70 -21.19
C GLY A 61 8.57 11.34 -21.23
N ALA A 62 7.83 11.04 -22.30
CA ALA A 62 6.43 11.43 -22.41
C ALA A 62 5.55 10.62 -21.42
N ILE A 63 4.44 11.22 -21.00
CA ILE A 63 3.43 10.54 -20.19
C ILE A 63 2.48 9.80 -21.14
N PRO A 64 2.35 8.45 -21.07
CA PRO A 64 1.48 7.70 -21.95
C PRO A 64 -0.02 8.05 -21.77
N PRO A 65 -0.85 7.98 -22.82
CA PRO A 65 -2.27 8.34 -22.76
C PRO A 65 -3.09 7.49 -21.79
N ASP A 66 -2.74 6.23 -21.63
CA ASP A 66 -3.43 5.29 -20.74
C ASP A 66 -3.24 5.65 -19.26
N VAL A 67 -2.04 6.08 -18.85
CA VAL A 67 -1.82 6.55 -17.49
C VAL A 67 -2.39 7.96 -17.26
N LYS A 68 -2.34 8.85 -18.27
CA LYS A 68 -3.05 10.14 -18.22
C LYS A 68 -4.56 9.96 -17.96
N ALA A 69 -5.15 8.93 -18.54
CA ALA A 69 -6.57 8.62 -18.31
C ALA A 69 -6.88 8.22 -16.86
N VAL A 70 -5.87 7.88 -16.06
CA VAL A 70 -5.98 7.53 -14.64
C VAL A 70 -5.77 8.75 -13.76
N HIS A 71 -4.61 9.38 -13.80
CA HIS A 71 -4.21 10.45 -12.86
C HIS A 71 -4.45 11.87 -13.42
N HIS A 72 -4.76 12.03 -14.72
CA HIS A 72 -5.05 13.31 -15.39
C HIS A 72 -3.91 14.36 -15.31
N ILE A 73 -2.66 13.91 -15.09
CA ILE A 73 -1.49 14.79 -15.11
C ILE A 73 -0.97 14.87 -16.56
N LEU A 74 -0.78 16.08 -17.07
CA LEU A 74 -0.32 16.37 -18.41
C LEU A 74 1.14 16.81 -18.40
N GLU A 75 1.80 16.80 -19.56
CA GLU A 75 3.16 17.26 -19.70
C GLU A 75 3.37 18.70 -19.23
N GLU A 76 2.39 19.57 -19.46
CA GLU A 76 2.41 20.96 -19.02
C GLU A 76 2.40 21.13 -17.50
N ASP A 77 1.78 20.19 -16.77
CA ASP A 77 1.74 20.22 -15.29
C ASP A 77 3.12 19.94 -14.67
N VAL A 78 3.95 19.17 -15.36
CA VAL A 78 5.25 18.70 -14.88
C VAL A 78 6.44 19.34 -15.59
N ALA A 79 6.21 20.19 -16.59
CA ALA A 79 7.27 20.77 -17.43
C ALA A 79 8.33 21.55 -16.63
N ASP A 80 7.88 22.35 -15.66
CA ASP A 80 8.71 23.17 -14.79
C ASP A 80 8.96 22.52 -13.41
N ALA A 81 8.55 21.25 -13.22
CA ALA A 81 8.76 20.55 -11.97
C ALA A 81 10.26 20.22 -11.76
N PRO A 82 10.73 20.13 -10.52
CA PRO A 82 12.10 19.71 -10.23
C PRO A 82 12.37 18.26 -10.64
N GLU A 83 13.63 17.91 -10.75
CA GLU A 83 14.05 16.52 -10.90
C GLU A 83 13.69 15.75 -9.62
N ILE A 84 13.32 14.47 -9.74
CA ILE A 84 12.95 13.64 -8.58
C ILE A 84 14.07 13.56 -7.54
N SER A 85 15.33 13.59 -7.96
CA SER A 85 16.51 13.60 -7.08
C SER A 85 16.51 14.76 -6.08
N ASP A 86 16.00 15.92 -6.48
CA ASP A 86 16.01 17.14 -5.68
C ASP A 86 14.90 17.14 -4.61
N LEU A 87 13.92 16.26 -4.77
CA LEU A 87 12.76 16.18 -3.90
C LEU A 87 12.97 15.26 -2.68
N TRP A 88 13.88 14.30 -2.76
CA TRP A 88 14.02 13.28 -1.71
C TRP A 88 14.38 13.86 -0.34
N ALA A 89 15.20 14.90 -0.26
CA ALA A 89 15.56 15.52 1.01
C ALA A 89 14.31 16.04 1.74
N THR A 90 13.44 16.77 1.05
CA THR A 90 12.17 17.28 1.60
C THR A 90 11.17 16.15 1.85
N PHE A 91 11.12 15.16 0.96
CA PHE A 91 10.22 14.01 1.11
C PHE A 91 10.51 13.21 2.40
N TRP A 92 11.78 13.08 2.79
CA TRP A 92 12.21 12.35 4.00
C TRP A 92 12.30 13.22 5.24
N GLU A 93 12.13 14.53 5.14
CA GLU A 93 12.19 15.44 6.29
C GLU A 93 11.22 14.98 7.39
N GLY A 94 11.74 14.87 8.63
CA GLY A 94 10.97 14.46 9.81
C GLY A 94 10.66 12.96 9.94
N CYS A 95 11.13 12.12 8.99
CA CYS A 95 10.94 10.66 9.06
C CYS A 95 12.27 9.97 9.42
N GLY A 96 12.37 9.47 10.64
CA GLY A 96 13.56 8.79 11.15
C GLY A 96 13.73 7.37 10.59
N GLU A 97 14.88 6.75 10.86
CA GLU A 97 15.15 5.36 10.41
C GLU A 97 14.28 4.33 11.13
N ALA A 98 13.88 4.60 12.38
CA ALA A 98 13.00 3.73 13.16
C ALA A 98 11.53 3.82 12.74
N ASP A 99 11.13 4.89 12.04
CA ASP A 99 9.76 5.08 11.58
C ASP A 99 9.40 4.09 10.48
N VAL A 100 8.10 3.91 10.28
CA VAL A 100 7.54 2.92 9.35
C VAL A 100 6.95 3.65 8.15
N LEU A 101 7.08 3.06 6.98
CA LEU A 101 6.42 3.52 5.76
C LEU A 101 5.12 2.75 5.55
N ALA A 102 4.13 3.39 4.96
CA ALA A 102 2.90 2.72 4.55
C ALA A 102 2.47 3.19 3.17
N ALA A 103 1.88 2.27 2.40
CA ALA A 103 1.20 2.57 1.16
C ALA A 103 0.06 1.59 0.94
N HIS A 104 -0.82 1.88 -0.02
CA HIS A 104 -1.92 0.98 -0.36
C HIS A 104 -1.55 0.16 -1.59
N ASN A 105 -1.12 -1.10 -1.39
CA ASN A 105 -0.39 -1.96 -2.33
C ASN A 105 1.10 -1.56 -2.44
N ALA A 106 1.75 -1.49 -1.28
CA ALA A 106 3.10 -0.94 -1.08
C ALA A 106 4.20 -1.49 -2.00
N GLY A 107 3.99 -2.65 -2.63
CA GLY A 107 4.92 -3.19 -3.64
C GLY A 107 5.12 -2.26 -4.84
N PHE A 108 4.12 -1.42 -5.15
CA PHE A 108 4.23 -0.41 -6.20
C PHE A 108 5.22 0.70 -5.79
N GLU A 109 5.05 1.31 -4.64
CA GLU A 109 5.93 2.39 -4.14
C GLU A 109 7.35 1.89 -3.89
N GLN A 110 7.49 0.68 -3.35
CA GLN A 110 8.78 0.04 -3.10
C GLN A 110 9.60 -0.18 -4.37
N HIS A 111 8.95 -0.38 -5.52
CA HIS A 111 9.62 -0.51 -6.80
C HIS A 111 10.35 0.80 -7.17
N PHE A 112 9.69 1.96 -7.00
CA PHE A 112 10.26 3.26 -7.35
C PHE A 112 11.21 3.79 -6.28
N HIS A 113 10.95 3.47 -5.00
CA HIS A 113 11.85 3.83 -3.89
C HIS A 113 11.73 2.84 -2.73
N PRO A 114 12.80 2.06 -2.42
CA PRO A 114 12.75 1.00 -1.42
C PRO A 114 12.67 1.47 0.04
N GLY A 115 12.55 2.77 0.29
CA GLY A 115 12.34 3.32 1.63
C GLY A 115 13.59 3.46 2.50
N GLY A 116 14.80 3.26 1.95
CA GLY A 116 16.07 3.44 2.69
C GLY A 116 16.21 2.52 3.91
N GLY A 117 15.77 1.26 3.78
CA GLY A 117 15.86 0.25 4.86
C GLY A 117 14.75 0.33 5.92
N ARG A 118 13.81 1.25 5.81
CA ARG A 118 12.66 1.34 6.73
C ARG A 118 11.71 0.17 6.52
N ARG A 119 10.98 -0.18 7.57
CA ARG A 119 9.93 -1.22 7.53
C ARG A 119 8.68 -0.67 6.85
N TRP A 120 7.89 -1.57 6.27
CA TRP A 120 6.72 -1.21 5.49
C TRP A 120 5.43 -1.83 6.01
N ILE A 121 4.35 -1.07 5.94
CA ILE A 121 2.97 -1.53 6.07
C ILE A 121 2.31 -1.41 4.70
N ASP A 122 1.80 -2.52 4.19
CA ASP A 122 0.91 -2.59 3.04
C ASP A 122 -0.54 -2.58 3.54
N THR A 123 -1.20 -1.43 3.46
CA THR A 123 -2.57 -1.28 3.96
C THR A 123 -3.59 -2.11 3.18
N TYR A 124 -3.33 -2.44 1.91
CA TYR A 124 -4.15 -3.36 1.12
C TYR A 124 -4.10 -4.78 1.69
N LYS A 125 -2.91 -5.32 1.95
CA LYS A 125 -2.74 -6.66 2.54
C LYS A 125 -3.31 -6.73 3.96
N CYS A 126 -3.11 -5.68 4.76
CA CYS A 126 -3.71 -5.59 6.09
C CYS A 126 -5.23 -5.56 6.03
N ALA A 127 -5.81 -4.77 5.10
CA ALA A 127 -7.26 -4.70 4.92
C ALA A 127 -7.88 -6.03 4.49
N LEU A 128 -7.22 -6.78 3.59
CA LEU A 128 -7.64 -8.14 3.21
C LEU A 128 -7.71 -9.09 4.42
N THR A 129 -6.80 -8.92 5.38
CA THR A 129 -6.73 -9.75 6.58
C THR A 129 -7.75 -9.33 7.64
N VAL A 130 -7.87 -8.02 7.89
CA VAL A 130 -8.70 -7.46 8.97
C VAL A 130 -10.17 -7.37 8.55
N TRP A 131 -10.43 -7.07 7.27
CA TRP A 131 -11.77 -6.88 6.72
C TRP A 131 -12.04 -7.79 5.51
N PRO A 132 -11.97 -9.12 5.66
CA PRO A 132 -12.13 -10.06 4.53
C PRO A 132 -13.50 -9.99 3.86
N ASP A 133 -14.51 -9.43 4.52
CA ASP A 133 -15.88 -9.27 4.01
C ASP A 133 -16.13 -7.93 3.30
N ALA A 134 -15.14 -7.04 3.24
CA ALA A 134 -15.26 -5.82 2.46
C ALA A 134 -15.48 -6.18 0.96
N PRO A 135 -16.42 -5.50 0.26
CA PRO A 135 -16.79 -5.83 -1.12
C PRO A 135 -15.64 -5.63 -2.12
N ALA A 136 -14.73 -4.72 -1.80
CA ALA A 136 -13.47 -4.49 -2.51
C ALA A 136 -12.46 -3.86 -1.55
N HIS A 137 -11.18 -4.00 -1.86
CA HIS A 137 -10.09 -3.55 -0.99
C HIS A 137 -9.22 -2.45 -1.63
N ASN A 138 -9.66 -1.84 -2.74
CA ASN A 138 -9.00 -0.64 -3.24
C ASN A 138 -9.29 0.57 -2.33
N ASN A 139 -8.44 1.58 -2.41
CA ASN A 139 -8.45 2.78 -1.59
C ASN A 139 -9.85 3.42 -1.47
N GLN A 140 -10.51 3.74 -2.59
CA GLN A 140 -11.81 4.40 -2.59
C GLN A 140 -12.96 3.48 -2.12
N ALA A 141 -12.92 2.18 -2.44
CA ALA A 141 -13.94 1.25 -1.95
C ALA A 141 -13.90 1.14 -0.42
N LEU A 142 -12.70 1.05 0.17
CA LEU A 142 -12.53 1.05 1.62
C LEU A 142 -12.94 2.38 2.24
N ARG A 143 -12.66 3.52 1.61
CA ARG A 143 -13.12 4.84 2.07
C ARG A 143 -14.62 4.85 2.33
N TYR A 144 -15.41 4.38 1.36
CA TYR A 144 -16.87 4.37 1.47
C TYR A 144 -17.39 3.25 2.37
N TRP A 145 -16.79 2.05 2.30
CA TRP A 145 -17.20 0.92 3.13
C TRP A 145 -16.96 1.16 4.63
N LEU A 146 -15.84 1.83 4.98
CA LEU A 146 -15.51 2.24 6.36
C LEU A 146 -16.23 3.53 6.80
N ASP A 147 -17.03 4.13 5.93
CA ASP A 147 -17.73 5.41 6.15
C ASP A 147 -16.77 6.54 6.61
N LEU A 148 -15.57 6.59 6.00
CA LEU A 148 -14.54 7.58 6.38
C LEU A 148 -15.02 9.01 6.19
N ASP A 149 -15.86 9.27 5.20
CA ASP A 149 -16.44 10.58 4.91
C ASP A 149 -17.23 11.19 6.08
N ARG A 150 -17.63 10.37 7.06
CA ARG A 150 -18.31 10.80 8.29
C ARG A 150 -17.41 10.72 9.52
N SER A 151 -16.17 10.31 9.36
CA SER A 151 -15.21 10.24 10.47
C SER A 151 -14.79 11.63 10.91
N ALA A 152 -14.62 11.82 12.22
CA ALA A 152 -14.12 13.09 12.75
C ALA A 152 -12.73 13.39 12.16
N GLY A 153 -12.55 14.62 11.67
CA GLY A 153 -11.29 15.08 11.08
C GLY A 153 -11.07 14.67 9.61
N PHE A 154 -12.01 13.94 8.98
CA PHE A 154 -11.91 13.62 7.56
C PHE A 154 -12.45 14.78 6.71
N ASP A 155 -11.60 15.28 5.82
CA ASP A 155 -11.97 16.31 4.84
C ASP A 155 -12.25 15.65 3.47
N ARG A 156 -13.53 15.66 3.06
CA ARG A 156 -13.97 15.10 1.78
C ARG A 156 -13.37 15.81 0.57
N ALA A 157 -13.14 17.12 0.69
CA ALA A 157 -12.58 17.89 -0.42
C ALA A 157 -11.09 17.59 -0.59
N PHE A 158 -10.37 17.39 0.52
CA PHE A 158 -8.96 17.03 0.50
C PHE A 158 -8.71 15.60 -0.04
N ALA A 159 -9.70 14.70 0.13
CA ALA A 159 -9.66 13.32 -0.38
C ALA A 159 -10.01 13.21 -1.88
N MET A 160 -10.00 14.30 -2.63
CA MET A 160 -10.38 14.36 -4.06
C MET A 160 -9.40 15.22 -4.86
N PRO A 161 -9.26 14.95 -6.17
CA PRO A 161 -9.78 13.78 -6.87
C PRO A 161 -8.97 12.52 -6.52
N PRO A 162 -9.53 11.31 -6.70
CA PRO A 162 -8.76 10.08 -6.65
C PRO A 162 -7.72 10.04 -7.78
N HIS A 163 -6.73 9.17 -7.65
CA HIS A 163 -5.57 9.10 -8.55
C HIS A 163 -4.78 10.41 -8.60
N ARG A 164 -4.57 10.97 -7.43
CA ARG A 164 -3.62 12.04 -7.16
C ARG A 164 -2.90 11.70 -5.85
N ALA A 165 -1.60 11.83 -5.86
CA ALA A 165 -0.76 11.26 -4.80
C ALA A 165 -1.15 11.72 -3.38
N LEU A 166 -1.41 13.02 -3.14
CA LEU A 166 -1.75 13.47 -1.78
C LEU A 166 -3.18 13.12 -1.34
N PRO A 167 -4.23 13.26 -2.18
CA PRO A 167 -5.57 12.74 -1.89
C PRO A 167 -5.59 11.25 -1.55
N ASP A 168 -4.87 10.40 -2.31
CA ASP A 168 -4.87 8.97 -2.08
C ASP A 168 -4.02 8.58 -0.86
N ALA A 169 -2.88 9.23 -0.62
CA ALA A 169 -2.14 9.10 0.64
C ALA A 169 -2.98 9.50 1.85
N TYR A 170 -3.80 10.55 1.74
CA TYR A 170 -4.69 10.99 2.81
C TYR A 170 -5.78 9.95 3.13
N VAL A 171 -6.45 9.42 2.12
CA VAL A 171 -7.43 8.34 2.33
C VAL A 171 -6.75 7.11 2.93
N THR A 172 -5.55 6.75 2.45
CA THR A 172 -4.74 5.64 2.99
C THR A 172 -4.37 5.87 4.46
N ALA A 173 -4.04 7.11 4.87
CA ALA A 173 -3.74 7.43 6.26
C ALA A 173 -4.97 7.21 7.18
N HIS A 174 -6.17 7.54 6.70
CA HIS A 174 -7.40 7.25 7.44
C HIS A 174 -7.73 5.75 7.47
N ILE A 175 -7.49 5.00 6.39
CA ILE A 175 -7.58 3.53 6.39
C ILE A 175 -6.59 2.96 7.41
N LEU A 176 -5.34 3.42 7.42
CA LEU A 176 -4.33 3.03 8.40
C LEU A 176 -4.78 3.30 9.84
N SER A 177 -5.38 4.46 10.11
CA SER A 177 -5.93 4.79 11.43
C SER A 177 -7.01 3.80 11.88
N ARG A 178 -7.83 3.28 10.95
CA ARG A 178 -8.80 2.20 11.25
C ARG A 178 -8.11 0.85 11.49
N LEU A 179 -7.07 0.54 10.72
CA LEU A 179 -6.27 -0.68 10.91
C LEU A 179 -5.56 -0.68 12.27
N LEU A 180 -5.02 0.46 12.71
CA LEU A 180 -4.37 0.63 14.01
C LEU A 180 -5.30 0.37 15.22
N GLN A 181 -6.61 0.46 15.03
CA GLN A 181 -7.60 0.10 16.06
C GLN A 181 -7.78 -1.43 16.20
N ALA A 182 -7.42 -2.20 15.19
CA ALA A 182 -7.62 -3.64 15.13
C ALA A 182 -6.31 -4.44 15.17
N CYS A 183 -5.18 -3.84 14.83
CA CYS A 183 -3.92 -4.52 14.60
C CYS A 183 -2.74 -3.65 15.05
N SER A 184 -1.74 -4.25 15.67
CA SER A 184 -0.51 -3.53 16.03
C SER A 184 0.34 -3.20 14.80
N VAL A 185 1.22 -2.21 14.91
CA VAL A 185 2.20 -1.87 13.86
C VAL A 185 3.05 -3.09 13.48
N GLU A 186 3.50 -3.86 14.46
CA GLU A 186 4.34 -5.03 14.23
C GLU A 186 3.58 -6.15 13.50
N ASP A 187 2.31 -6.39 13.85
CA ASP A 187 1.48 -7.37 13.14
C ASP A 187 1.21 -6.93 11.69
N MET A 188 0.96 -5.63 11.48
CA MET A 188 0.79 -5.08 10.12
C MET A 188 2.05 -5.23 9.28
N ILE A 189 3.25 -5.00 9.85
CA ILE A 189 4.53 -5.25 9.17
C ILE A 189 4.67 -6.74 8.84
N LEU A 190 4.32 -7.63 9.77
CA LEU A 190 4.37 -9.07 9.55
C LEU A 190 3.40 -9.54 8.45
N ILE A 191 2.18 -8.99 8.42
CA ILE A 191 1.21 -9.25 7.34
C ILE A 191 1.78 -8.76 6.01
N SER A 192 2.34 -7.56 5.99
CA SER A 192 2.87 -6.91 4.79
C SER A 192 4.08 -7.66 4.19
N SER A 193 4.85 -8.36 5.01
CA SER A 193 6.00 -9.16 4.56
C SER A 193 5.62 -10.46 3.83
N LYS A 194 4.35 -10.85 3.85
CA LYS A 194 3.84 -12.06 3.22
C LYS A 194 3.10 -11.72 1.92
N PRO A 195 2.86 -12.69 1.03
CA PRO A 195 1.92 -12.53 -0.07
C PRO A 195 0.51 -12.15 0.43
N ALA A 196 -0.28 -11.48 -0.39
CA ALA A 196 -1.63 -11.06 -0.02
C ALA A 196 -2.56 -12.28 0.18
N LEU A 197 -3.32 -12.28 1.27
CA LEU A 197 -4.36 -13.28 1.51
C LEU A 197 -5.67 -12.84 0.85
N LEU A 198 -5.87 -13.24 -0.40
CA LEU A 198 -7.02 -12.85 -1.20
C LEU A 198 -8.31 -13.48 -0.65
N SER A 199 -9.37 -12.69 -0.53
CA SER A 199 -10.68 -13.15 -0.07
C SER A 199 -11.47 -13.88 -1.15
N THR A 200 -11.34 -13.43 -2.42
CA THR A 200 -12.11 -13.95 -3.57
C THR A 200 -11.22 -14.34 -4.73
N VAL A 201 -11.66 -15.33 -5.49
CA VAL A 201 -10.99 -15.79 -6.72
C VAL A 201 -11.26 -14.81 -7.85
N GLY A 202 -10.22 -14.21 -8.43
CA GLY A 202 -10.32 -13.24 -9.51
C GLY A 202 -10.33 -13.84 -10.94
N PHE A 203 -10.26 -15.18 -11.10
CA PHE A 203 -10.01 -15.83 -12.39
C PHE A 203 -10.74 -17.17 -12.54
N GLY A 204 -10.77 -17.67 -13.78
CA GLY A 204 -11.22 -19.02 -14.12
C GLY A 204 -12.68 -19.33 -13.76
N LYS A 205 -13.00 -20.62 -13.64
CA LYS A 205 -14.38 -21.12 -13.43
C LYS A 205 -14.97 -20.75 -12.06
N HIS A 206 -14.12 -20.37 -11.09
CA HIS A 206 -14.53 -19.97 -9.74
C HIS A 206 -14.43 -18.47 -9.49
N LYS A 207 -14.31 -17.65 -10.54
CA LYS A 207 -14.27 -16.18 -10.43
C LYS A 207 -15.44 -15.63 -9.63
N GLY A 208 -15.12 -14.79 -8.62
CA GLY A 208 -16.11 -14.19 -7.70
C GLY A 208 -16.45 -15.05 -6.48
N MET A 209 -16.03 -16.32 -6.44
CA MET A 209 -16.23 -17.19 -5.26
C MET A 209 -15.22 -16.85 -4.17
N LYS A 210 -15.61 -16.90 -2.89
CA LYS A 210 -14.65 -16.81 -1.78
C LYS A 210 -13.68 -18.00 -1.83
N PHE A 211 -12.39 -17.77 -1.57
CA PHE A 211 -11.40 -18.86 -1.51
C PHE A 211 -11.81 -19.94 -0.48
N ALA A 212 -12.47 -19.56 0.60
CA ALA A 212 -13.02 -20.48 1.60
C ALA A 212 -14.02 -21.51 1.02
N ASP A 213 -14.73 -21.17 -0.05
CA ASP A 213 -15.81 -21.98 -0.64
C ASP A 213 -15.35 -22.76 -1.89
N VAL A 214 -14.14 -22.51 -2.39
CA VAL A 214 -13.60 -23.17 -3.60
C VAL A 214 -13.30 -24.64 -3.29
N PRO A 215 -13.64 -25.62 -4.18
CA PRO A 215 -13.32 -27.03 -3.98
C PRO A 215 -11.84 -27.28 -3.72
N ALA A 216 -11.52 -28.25 -2.84
CA ALA A 216 -10.16 -28.52 -2.38
C ALA A 216 -9.23 -28.95 -3.52
N ASP A 217 -9.69 -29.78 -4.42
CA ASP A 217 -8.96 -30.26 -5.60
C ASP A 217 -8.52 -29.10 -6.52
N TYR A 218 -9.37 -28.08 -6.65
CA TYR A 218 -9.03 -26.88 -7.42
C TYR A 218 -7.98 -26.01 -6.68
N LEU A 219 -8.10 -25.87 -5.36
CA LEU A 219 -7.10 -25.14 -4.56
C LEU A 219 -5.74 -25.85 -4.58
N GLU A 220 -5.71 -27.18 -4.56
CA GLU A 220 -4.48 -27.98 -4.72
C GLU A 220 -3.84 -27.74 -6.08
N TRP A 221 -4.65 -27.74 -7.16
CA TRP A 221 -4.15 -27.41 -8.50
C TRP A 221 -3.59 -25.98 -8.56
N VAL A 222 -4.29 -24.99 -7.97
CA VAL A 222 -3.82 -23.60 -7.89
C VAL A 222 -2.47 -23.52 -7.19
N ARG A 223 -2.34 -24.16 -6.03
CA ARG A 223 -1.10 -24.14 -5.23
C ARG A 223 0.08 -24.79 -5.95
N ASP A 224 -0.12 -25.97 -6.53
CA ASP A 224 0.98 -26.86 -6.90
C ASP A 224 1.32 -26.85 -8.40
N LYS A 225 0.33 -26.56 -9.27
CA LYS A 225 0.46 -26.78 -10.71
C LYS A 225 0.16 -25.57 -11.59
N SER A 226 -0.31 -24.44 -11.01
CA SER A 226 -0.60 -23.25 -11.79
C SER A 226 0.58 -22.31 -11.91
N ASP A 227 0.62 -21.50 -12.98
CA ASP A 227 1.58 -20.40 -13.15
C ASP A 227 1.03 -19.07 -12.62
N LEU A 228 0.03 -19.13 -11.71
CA LEU A 228 -0.61 -17.97 -11.14
C LEU A 228 0.31 -17.23 -10.15
N LYS A 229 0.01 -15.95 -9.92
CA LYS A 229 0.77 -15.09 -9.00
C LYS A 229 0.85 -15.68 -7.59
N GLU A 230 1.90 -15.32 -6.88
CA GLU A 230 2.20 -15.84 -5.54
C GLU A 230 1.06 -15.62 -4.54
N ASP A 231 0.39 -14.46 -4.56
CA ASP A 231 -0.77 -14.17 -3.71
C ASP A 231 -1.90 -15.18 -3.88
N VAL A 232 -2.13 -15.63 -5.11
CA VAL A 232 -3.16 -16.62 -5.42
C VAL A 232 -2.80 -17.99 -4.87
N LYS A 233 -1.54 -18.42 -5.06
CA LYS A 233 -1.03 -19.68 -4.51
C LYS A 233 -1.00 -19.69 -2.99
N PHE A 234 -0.57 -18.58 -2.39
CA PHE A 234 -0.57 -18.39 -0.94
C PHE A 234 -1.98 -18.49 -0.36
N SER A 235 -2.96 -17.83 -0.98
CA SER A 235 -4.36 -17.89 -0.56
C SER A 235 -4.93 -19.31 -0.66
N ALA A 236 -4.62 -20.04 -1.74
CA ALA A 236 -5.03 -21.45 -1.88
C ALA A 236 -4.42 -22.33 -0.78
N ALA A 237 -3.12 -22.19 -0.51
CA ALA A 237 -2.42 -22.92 0.54
C ALA A 237 -3.00 -22.63 1.93
N HIS A 238 -3.30 -21.36 2.23
CA HIS A 238 -3.93 -20.95 3.48
C HIS A 238 -5.26 -21.68 3.70
N TRP A 239 -6.17 -21.64 2.73
CA TRP A 239 -7.50 -22.22 2.88
C TRP A 239 -7.49 -23.76 2.91
N LEU A 240 -6.55 -24.40 2.23
CA LEU A 240 -6.30 -25.84 2.39
C LEU A 240 -5.86 -26.16 3.84
N SER A 241 -4.95 -25.36 4.40
CA SER A 241 -4.49 -25.55 5.78
C SER A 241 -5.60 -25.33 6.82
N VAL A 242 -6.46 -24.34 6.63
CA VAL A 242 -7.61 -24.08 7.54
C VAL A 242 -8.54 -25.30 7.57
N ARG A 243 -8.88 -25.87 6.40
CA ARG A 243 -9.77 -27.05 6.31
C ARG A 243 -9.18 -28.32 6.90
N SER A 244 -7.85 -28.48 6.83
CA SER A 244 -7.19 -29.66 7.40
C SER A 244 -7.15 -29.66 8.94
N ARG A 245 -7.48 -28.52 9.57
CA ARG A 245 -7.50 -28.34 11.02
C ARG A 245 -8.93 -28.36 11.62
N ALA A 246 -9.95 -28.27 10.75
CA ALA A 246 -11.38 -28.31 11.13
C ALA A 246 -11.92 -29.74 11.07
#